data_7bdd1a32308a1d218afe0a737de6141b
#
_entry.id   7bdd1a32308a1d218afe0a737de6141b
#
_cell.length_a   1.000
_cell.length_b   1.000
_cell.length_c   1.000
_cell.angle_alpha   90.00
_cell.angle_beta   90.00
_cell.angle_gamma   90.00
#
_symmetry.space_group_name_H-M   'P 1'
#
loop_
_entity.id
_entity.type
_entity.pdbx_description
1 polymer ?
#
loop_
_entity_poly.entity_id
_entity_poly.type
_entity_poly.pdbx_seq_one_letter_code
_entity_poly.pdbx_strand_id
1 'polypeptide(L)'
;MSAPAPPDVLSSPVLRDFWYPVAPLSRLAQGPMSATLLGESLVLWLPTPTSADAPAAAQDRCSHRRPPLSLGVVTDRRLRCAQHGWAFAADGRCVYRPQFQTASIPASCHVRGFACRARYGYAWVCLGVPRADIPTIPDGDDPSFRRIDSLYEDWQSSAPRVIEHALHTAHDQYRGRTAGGGDPVVQQGDLDVVDRGPYEIGVRSRPLNARKVLPPLHAGLAQRGAPRTVDIVWHMPFTLRL
;
A
#
# COMPACT_ATOMS: atom_id res chain seq x y z
N MET A 1 39.15 0.42 8.28
CA MET A 1 37.96 -0.08 8.99
C MET A 1 36.77 0.20 8.08
N SER A 2 36.13 -0.84 7.57
CA SER A 2 34.91 -0.68 6.73
C SER A 2 33.79 -0.18 7.63
N ALA A 3 33.03 0.82 7.16
CA ALA A 3 31.85 1.29 7.87
C ALA A 3 30.85 0.11 8.04
N PRO A 4 30.16 0.00 9.19
CA PRO A 4 29.15 -1.03 9.35
C PRO A 4 28.09 -0.87 8.26
N ALA A 5 27.63 -2.01 7.70
CA ALA A 5 26.53 -1.99 6.74
C ALA A 5 25.33 -1.27 7.36
N PRO A 6 24.64 -0.40 6.61
CA PRO A 6 23.44 0.26 7.12
C PRO A 6 22.44 -0.79 7.59
N PRO A 7 21.72 -0.53 8.70
CA PRO A 7 20.72 -1.47 9.20
C PRO A 7 19.69 -1.75 8.09
N ASP A 8 19.32 -3.02 7.96
CA ASP A 8 18.23 -3.40 7.05
C ASP A 8 16.92 -2.77 7.54
N VAL A 9 16.56 -1.65 6.96
CA VAL A 9 15.36 -0.89 7.31
C VAL A 9 14.10 -1.74 7.18
N LEU A 10 14.08 -2.69 6.24
CA LEU A 10 12.91 -3.54 5.98
C LEU A 10 12.68 -4.58 7.07
N SER A 11 13.70 -4.94 7.84
CA SER A 11 13.58 -5.85 8.99
C SER A 11 13.13 -5.13 10.27
N SER A 12 13.04 -3.80 10.26
CA SER A 12 12.65 -3.03 11.45
C SER A 12 11.24 -3.38 11.91
N PRO A 13 11.06 -3.81 13.18
CA PRO A 13 9.75 -4.15 13.72
C PRO A 13 8.78 -2.96 13.74
N VAL A 14 9.31 -1.74 13.74
CA VAL A 14 8.53 -0.48 13.68
C VAL A 14 7.68 -0.39 12.41
N LEU A 15 8.14 -0.95 11.30
CA LEU A 15 7.38 -0.94 10.05
C LEU A 15 6.06 -1.72 10.15
N ARG A 16 5.94 -2.65 11.08
CA ARG A 16 4.70 -3.40 11.31
C ARG A 16 3.57 -2.55 11.87
N ASP A 17 3.89 -1.39 12.43
CA ASP A 17 2.97 -0.47 13.11
C ASP A 17 2.41 0.63 12.17
N PHE A 18 2.55 0.47 10.88
CA PHE A 18 2.01 1.39 9.87
C PHE A 18 0.99 0.71 8.95
N TRP A 19 0.19 1.52 8.27
CA TRP A 19 -0.80 1.07 7.30
C TRP A 19 -0.20 0.92 5.91
N TYR A 20 -0.56 -0.16 5.24
CA TYR A 20 -0.15 -0.47 3.87
C TYR A 20 -1.37 -0.73 2.99
N PRO A 21 -1.47 -0.15 1.79
CA PRO A 21 -2.50 -0.52 0.81
C PRO A 21 -2.10 -1.88 0.19
N VAL A 22 -2.81 -2.94 0.56
CA VAL A 22 -2.42 -4.30 0.19
C VAL A 22 -3.20 -4.82 -1.01
N ALA A 23 -4.50 -4.54 -1.08
CA ALA A 23 -5.35 -5.08 -2.14
C ALA A 23 -6.43 -4.09 -2.57
N PRO A 24 -6.72 -3.95 -3.88
CA PRO A 24 -7.90 -3.24 -4.35
C PRO A 24 -9.17 -3.94 -3.85
N LEU A 25 -10.14 -3.19 -3.35
CA LEU A 25 -11.42 -3.74 -2.89
C LEU A 25 -12.18 -4.44 -4.03
N SER A 26 -12.02 -3.99 -5.27
CA SER A 26 -12.61 -4.60 -6.46
C SER A 26 -12.13 -6.05 -6.70
N ARG A 27 -10.88 -6.36 -6.33
CA ARG A 27 -10.37 -7.74 -6.38
C ARG A 27 -10.94 -8.58 -5.24
N LEU A 28 -11.05 -8.02 -4.04
CA LEU A 28 -11.62 -8.73 -2.89
C LEU A 28 -13.11 -9.05 -3.06
N ALA A 29 -13.83 -8.29 -3.90
CA ALA A 29 -15.21 -8.59 -4.26
C ALA A 29 -15.36 -9.91 -5.05
N GLN A 30 -14.27 -10.41 -5.64
CA GLN A 30 -14.25 -11.69 -6.37
C GLN A 30 -13.99 -12.90 -5.46
N GLY A 31 -13.53 -12.67 -4.22
CA GLY A 31 -13.24 -13.71 -3.26
C GLY A 31 -12.01 -13.43 -2.39
N PRO A 32 -11.64 -14.35 -1.51
CA PRO A 32 -10.44 -14.25 -0.71
C PRO A 32 -9.19 -14.17 -1.58
N MET A 33 -8.20 -13.38 -1.15
CA MET A 33 -6.96 -13.15 -1.89
C MET A 33 -5.76 -13.32 -0.95
N SER A 34 -4.71 -13.99 -1.43
CA SER A 34 -3.41 -14.02 -0.73
C SER A 34 -2.61 -12.78 -1.01
N ALA A 35 -1.82 -12.36 -0.03
CA ALA A 35 -0.82 -11.31 -0.16
C ALA A 35 0.36 -11.57 0.78
N THR A 36 1.50 -10.95 0.50
CA THR A 36 2.64 -10.94 1.44
C THR A 36 2.94 -9.51 1.84
N LEU A 37 3.02 -9.27 3.14
CA LEU A 37 3.37 -7.95 3.69
C LEU A 37 4.46 -8.11 4.74
N LEU A 38 5.62 -7.48 4.53
CA LEU A 38 6.78 -7.55 5.44
C LEU A 38 7.12 -9.00 5.83
N GLY A 39 7.09 -9.92 4.87
CA GLY A 39 7.36 -11.35 5.08
C GLY A 39 6.23 -12.15 5.72
N GLU A 40 5.11 -11.52 6.11
CA GLU A 40 3.93 -12.19 6.64
C GLU A 40 3.00 -12.60 5.49
N SER A 41 2.58 -13.86 5.47
CA SER A 41 1.59 -14.36 4.51
C SER A 41 0.19 -14.05 5.01
N LEU A 42 -0.58 -13.33 4.22
CA LEU A 42 -1.90 -12.81 4.56
C LEU A 42 -2.98 -13.37 3.64
N VAL A 43 -4.16 -13.59 4.20
CA VAL A 43 -5.41 -13.67 3.44
C VAL A 43 -6.22 -12.41 3.72
N LEU A 44 -6.73 -11.79 2.64
CA LEU A 44 -7.67 -10.69 2.72
C LEU A 44 -9.00 -11.12 2.10
N TRP A 45 -10.11 -10.65 2.68
CA TRP A 45 -11.45 -10.91 2.13
C TRP A 45 -12.43 -9.82 2.53
N LEU A 46 -13.54 -9.74 1.80
CA LEU A 46 -14.71 -8.97 2.21
C LEU A 46 -15.70 -9.92 2.89
N PRO A 47 -16.12 -9.66 4.14
CA PRO A 47 -17.18 -10.47 4.79
C PRO A 47 -18.48 -10.45 4.01
N THR A 48 -18.80 -9.36 3.32
CA THR A 48 -19.87 -9.28 2.31
C THR A 48 -19.30 -8.73 1.00
N PRO A 49 -19.86 -9.10 -0.16
CA PRO A 49 -19.40 -8.61 -1.46
C PRO A 49 -19.57 -7.11 -1.66
N THR A 50 -20.38 -6.47 -0.83
CA THR A 50 -20.61 -5.03 -0.90
C THR A 50 -19.51 -4.27 -0.17
N SER A 51 -19.01 -3.21 -0.76
CA SER A 51 -17.97 -2.33 -0.19
C SER A 51 -18.35 -1.63 1.11
N ALA A 52 -19.57 -1.83 1.62
CA ALA A 52 -20.04 -1.25 2.88
C ALA A 52 -19.41 -1.90 4.12
N ASP A 53 -18.93 -3.15 4.01
CA ASP A 53 -18.28 -3.81 5.13
C ASP A 53 -16.76 -3.57 5.11
N ALA A 54 -16.20 -3.43 6.32
CA ALA A 54 -14.76 -3.36 6.46
C ALA A 54 -14.11 -4.66 5.95
N PRO A 55 -13.06 -4.58 5.11
CA PRO A 55 -12.29 -5.75 4.73
C PRO A 55 -11.66 -6.38 5.97
N ALA A 56 -11.38 -7.67 5.88
CA ALA A 56 -10.71 -8.43 6.93
C ALA A 56 -9.36 -8.93 6.44
N ALA A 57 -8.40 -9.05 7.36
CA ALA A 57 -7.10 -9.61 7.10
C ALA A 57 -6.68 -10.55 8.23
N ALA A 58 -6.14 -11.71 7.86
CA ALA A 58 -5.62 -12.68 8.82
C ALA A 58 -4.39 -13.40 8.23
N GLN A 59 -3.70 -14.17 9.06
CA GLN A 59 -2.64 -15.06 8.61
C GLN A 59 -3.22 -16.07 7.60
N ASP A 60 -2.58 -16.20 6.44
CA ASP A 60 -3.03 -17.12 5.38
C ASP A 60 -2.65 -18.56 5.68
N ARG A 61 -3.14 -19.06 6.82
CA ARG A 61 -2.84 -20.40 7.30
C ARG A 61 -3.91 -20.91 8.25
N CYS A 62 -4.64 -21.91 7.84
CA CYS A 62 -5.66 -22.54 8.68
C CYS A 62 -5.03 -23.20 9.91
N SER A 63 -5.57 -22.93 11.09
CA SER A 63 -5.09 -23.48 12.37
C SER A 63 -5.25 -25.00 12.50
N HIS A 64 -6.13 -25.61 11.71
CA HIS A 64 -6.37 -27.08 11.76
C HIS A 64 -5.19 -27.88 11.20
N ARG A 65 -4.89 -27.75 9.89
CA ARG A 65 -3.83 -28.49 9.20
C ARG A 65 -3.00 -27.60 8.27
N ARG A 66 -3.05 -26.30 8.48
CA ARG A 66 -2.21 -25.28 7.84
C ARG A 66 -2.36 -25.03 6.32
N PRO A 67 -3.43 -25.46 5.63
CA PRO A 67 -3.60 -25.03 4.25
C PRO A 67 -3.82 -23.51 4.18
N PRO A 68 -3.53 -22.88 3.02
CA PRO A 68 -3.85 -21.48 2.80
C PRO A 68 -5.36 -21.22 2.93
N LEU A 69 -5.73 -20.21 3.67
CA LEU A 69 -7.13 -19.77 3.80
C LEU A 69 -7.61 -19.00 2.58
N SER A 70 -6.69 -18.41 1.82
CA SER A 70 -6.95 -17.74 0.55
C SER A 70 -7.54 -18.65 -0.53
N LEU A 71 -7.37 -19.97 -0.41
CA LEU A 71 -8.03 -20.97 -1.26
C LEU A 71 -9.47 -21.29 -0.81
N GLY A 72 -9.94 -20.66 0.25
CA GLY A 72 -11.25 -20.85 0.82
C GLY A 72 -12.33 -20.02 0.11
N VAL A 73 -13.50 -19.96 0.76
CA VAL A 73 -14.64 -19.17 0.27
C VAL A 73 -15.23 -18.35 1.41
N VAL A 74 -15.87 -17.24 1.07
CA VAL A 74 -16.66 -16.47 2.04
C VAL A 74 -18.10 -16.94 2.00
N THR A 75 -18.61 -17.38 3.14
CA THR A 75 -20.00 -17.78 3.32
C THR A 75 -20.50 -17.27 4.66
N ASP A 76 -21.68 -16.70 4.72
CA ASP A 76 -22.28 -16.15 5.95
C ASP A 76 -21.33 -15.19 6.68
N ARG A 77 -20.69 -14.30 5.94
CA ARG A 77 -19.71 -13.29 6.44
C ARG A 77 -18.45 -13.91 7.08
N ARG A 78 -18.17 -15.18 6.83
CA ARG A 78 -17.05 -15.93 7.42
C ARG A 78 -16.16 -16.49 6.32
N LEU A 79 -14.86 -16.49 6.56
CA LEU A 79 -13.91 -17.17 5.69
C LEU A 79 -13.89 -18.65 6.04
N ARG A 80 -14.29 -19.50 5.10
CA ARG A 80 -14.35 -20.96 5.27
C ARG A 80 -13.17 -21.61 4.57
N CYS A 81 -12.39 -22.38 5.32
CA CYS A 81 -11.29 -23.17 4.80
C CYS A 81 -11.77 -24.24 3.81
N ALA A 82 -11.13 -24.31 2.64
CA ALA A 82 -11.49 -25.25 1.58
C ALA A 82 -11.32 -26.73 1.96
N GLN A 83 -10.36 -27.05 2.86
CA GLN A 83 -10.07 -28.46 3.15
C GLN A 83 -11.10 -29.12 4.07
N HIS A 84 -11.43 -28.50 5.20
CA HIS A 84 -12.26 -29.15 6.21
C HIS A 84 -13.39 -28.26 6.75
N GLY A 85 -13.66 -27.13 6.09
CA GLY A 85 -14.79 -26.28 6.37
C GLY A 85 -14.74 -25.50 7.68
N TRP A 86 -13.56 -25.42 8.36
CA TRP A 86 -13.41 -24.53 9.51
C TRP A 86 -13.66 -23.09 9.09
N ALA A 87 -14.44 -22.35 9.87
CA ALA A 87 -14.80 -20.98 9.52
C ALA A 87 -14.26 -19.98 10.51
N PHE A 88 -13.81 -18.85 9.97
CA PHE A 88 -13.16 -17.78 10.72
C PHE A 88 -13.92 -16.46 10.55
N ALA A 89 -14.08 -15.74 11.66
CA ALA A 89 -14.61 -14.38 11.66
C ALA A 89 -13.57 -13.37 11.16
N ALA A 90 -13.98 -12.13 10.93
CA ALA A 90 -13.12 -11.06 10.44
C ALA A 90 -11.89 -10.76 11.32
N ASP A 91 -11.98 -11.05 12.61
CA ASP A 91 -10.89 -10.90 13.58
C ASP A 91 -9.96 -12.12 13.70
N GLY A 92 -10.16 -13.15 12.88
CA GLY A 92 -9.38 -14.37 12.88
C GLY A 92 -9.87 -15.43 13.87
N ARG A 93 -10.90 -15.17 14.68
CA ARG A 93 -11.45 -16.19 15.58
C ARG A 93 -12.10 -17.30 14.77
N CYS A 94 -11.74 -18.56 15.10
CA CYS A 94 -12.48 -19.71 14.60
C CYS A 94 -13.87 -19.72 15.25
N VAL A 95 -14.90 -19.74 14.42
CA VAL A 95 -16.32 -19.69 14.86
C VAL A 95 -17.12 -20.93 14.49
N TYR A 96 -16.55 -21.83 13.70
CA TYR A 96 -17.20 -23.06 13.31
C TYR A 96 -16.20 -24.16 12.98
N ARG A 97 -16.46 -25.37 13.48
CA ARG A 97 -15.69 -26.59 13.23
C ARG A 97 -16.68 -27.73 12.95
N PRO A 98 -16.83 -28.20 11.71
CA PRO A 98 -17.81 -29.22 11.37
C PRO A 98 -17.74 -30.49 12.21
N GLN A 99 -16.51 -30.88 12.63
CA GLN A 99 -16.25 -32.12 13.37
C GLN A 99 -16.57 -32.00 14.87
N PHE A 100 -16.80 -30.77 15.39
CA PHE A 100 -16.93 -30.50 16.83
C PHE A 100 -18.05 -29.48 17.10
N GLN A 101 -19.26 -29.74 16.61
CA GLN A 101 -20.34 -28.76 16.60
C GLN A 101 -20.80 -28.29 17.98
N THR A 102 -20.67 -29.11 18.99
CA THR A 102 -21.15 -28.80 20.36
C THR A 102 -20.04 -28.40 21.35
N ALA A 103 -18.78 -28.51 20.94
CA ALA A 103 -17.65 -28.21 21.83
C ALA A 103 -17.30 -26.73 21.77
N SER A 104 -16.90 -26.14 22.91
CA SER A 104 -16.30 -24.80 22.95
C SER A 104 -15.07 -24.73 22.05
N ILE A 105 -14.84 -23.59 21.40
CA ILE A 105 -13.72 -23.40 20.49
C ILE A 105 -12.55 -22.79 21.26
N PRO A 106 -11.45 -23.55 21.49
CA PRO A 106 -10.29 -23.02 22.21
C PRO A 106 -9.54 -21.99 21.37
N ALA A 107 -8.81 -21.09 22.04
CA ALA A 107 -8.03 -20.04 21.39
C ALA A 107 -6.97 -20.57 20.41
N SER A 108 -6.44 -21.78 20.64
CA SER A 108 -5.50 -22.44 19.72
C SER A 108 -6.08 -22.77 18.35
N CYS A 109 -7.41 -22.71 18.20
CA CYS A 109 -8.10 -22.87 16.92
C CYS A 109 -8.20 -21.55 16.14
N HIS A 110 -7.86 -20.40 16.72
CA HIS A 110 -7.91 -19.12 16.06
C HIS A 110 -6.68 -18.94 15.14
N VAL A 111 -6.82 -18.09 14.15
CA VAL A 111 -5.69 -17.58 13.37
C VAL A 111 -5.43 -16.14 13.78
N ARG A 112 -4.23 -15.66 13.57
CA ARG A 112 -3.90 -14.26 13.86
C ARG A 112 -4.63 -13.36 12.89
N GLY A 113 -5.52 -12.50 13.40
CA GLY A 113 -6.12 -11.40 12.68
C GLY A 113 -5.23 -10.17 12.70
N PHE A 114 -5.42 -9.29 11.72
CA PHE A 114 -4.69 -8.03 11.60
C PHE A 114 -5.67 -6.87 11.46
N ALA A 115 -5.26 -5.68 11.90
CA ALA A 115 -6.05 -4.48 11.67
C ALA A 115 -6.19 -4.25 10.14
N CYS A 116 -7.43 -4.10 9.68
CA CYS A 116 -7.74 -3.90 8.27
C CYS A 116 -8.84 -2.85 8.12
N ARG A 117 -8.65 -1.90 7.18
CA ARG A 117 -9.59 -0.81 6.92
C ARG A 117 -9.73 -0.59 5.42
N ALA A 118 -10.92 -0.17 5.00
CA ALA A 118 -11.15 0.30 3.64
C ALA A 118 -10.88 1.81 3.56
N ARG A 119 -10.04 2.24 2.64
CA ARG A 119 -9.85 3.65 2.27
C ARG A 119 -9.34 3.77 0.85
N TYR A 120 -9.77 4.79 0.14
CA TYR A 120 -9.35 5.06 -1.24
C TYR A 120 -9.47 3.84 -2.18
N GLY A 121 -10.50 2.97 -1.96
CA GLY A 121 -10.74 1.77 -2.77
C GLY A 121 -9.78 0.61 -2.53
N TYR A 122 -8.95 0.69 -1.51
CA TYR A 122 -8.01 -0.35 -1.10
C TYR A 122 -8.32 -0.88 0.30
N ALA A 123 -7.98 -2.13 0.53
CA ALA A 123 -7.84 -2.70 1.86
C ALA A 123 -6.45 -2.34 2.38
N TRP A 124 -6.42 -1.58 3.47
CA TRP A 124 -5.21 -1.19 4.19
C TRP A 124 -5.03 -2.10 5.38
N VAL A 125 -3.82 -2.61 5.55
CA VAL A 125 -3.47 -3.54 6.64
C VAL A 125 -2.35 -2.97 7.49
N CYS A 126 -2.48 -3.12 8.81
CA CYS A 126 -1.42 -2.88 9.78
C CYS A 126 -1.16 -4.18 10.56
N LEU A 127 0.09 -4.63 10.58
CA LEU A 127 0.48 -5.90 11.20
C LEU A 127 0.70 -5.80 12.72
N GLY A 128 0.89 -4.59 13.23
CA GLY A 128 1.14 -4.27 14.64
C GLY A 128 0.06 -3.35 15.22
N VAL A 129 0.50 -2.43 16.08
CA VAL A 129 -0.36 -1.39 16.66
C VAL A 129 -0.15 -0.10 15.88
N PRO A 130 -1.20 0.46 15.21
CA PRO A 130 -1.04 1.63 14.38
C PRO A 130 -0.44 2.83 15.14
N ARG A 131 0.68 3.37 14.67
CA ARG A 131 1.33 4.59 15.18
C ARG A 131 0.77 5.87 14.57
N ALA A 132 0.22 5.76 13.38
CA ALA A 132 -0.41 6.84 12.65
C ALA A 132 -1.68 6.31 11.97
N ASP A 133 -2.53 7.21 11.52
CA ASP A 133 -3.67 6.84 10.67
C ASP A 133 -3.22 6.61 9.23
N ILE A 134 -4.12 6.08 8.39
CA ILE A 134 -3.90 5.96 6.95
C ILE A 134 -3.61 7.37 6.39
N PRO A 135 -2.56 7.55 5.57
CA PRO A 135 -2.22 8.85 5.00
C PRO A 135 -3.40 9.55 4.34
N THR A 136 -3.55 10.83 4.59
CA THR A 136 -4.62 11.61 3.97
C THR A 136 -4.22 12.05 2.57
N ILE A 137 -5.04 11.68 1.59
CA ILE A 137 -4.98 12.18 0.23
C ILE A 137 -6.03 13.28 0.13
N PRO A 138 -5.66 14.58 0.02
CA PRO A 138 -6.60 15.69 0.16
C PRO A 138 -7.86 15.57 -0.71
N ASP A 139 -7.68 15.13 -1.96
CA ASP A 139 -8.77 15.02 -2.93
C ASP A 139 -9.36 13.59 -3.01
N GLY A 140 -8.84 12.67 -2.19
CA GLY A 140 -9.17 11.25 -2.25
C GLY A 140 -10.59 10.90 -1.83
N ASP A 141 -11.19 11.73 -0.96
CA ASP A 141 -12.54 11.58 -0.45
C ASP A 141 -13.50 12.65 -1.02
N ASP A 142 -13.01 13.55 -1.91
CA ASP A 142 -13.83 14.60 -2.53
C ASP A 142 -14.59 14.03 -3.74
N PRO A 143 -15.93 14.01 -3.72
CA PRO A 143 -16.75 13.47 -4.80
C PRO A 143 -16.67 14.25 -6.13
N SER A 144 -16.13 15.48 -6.12
CA SER A 144 -15.88 16.26 -7.33
C SER A 144 -14.69 15.73 -8.15
N PHE A 145 -13.83 14.93 -7.53
CA PHE A 145 -12.70 14.28 -8.18
C PHE A 145 -13.02 12.84 -8.56
N ARG A 146 -12.67 12.47 -9.79
CA ARG A 146 -12.73 11.08 -10.24
C ARG A 146 -11.39 10.40 -9.99
N ARG A 147 -11.39 9.35 -9.19
CA ARG A 147 -10.21 8.50 -9.04
C ARG A 147 -10.02 7.62 -10.28
N ILE A 148 -8.79 7.56 -10.76
CA ILE A 148 -8.37 6.67 -11.85
C ILE A 148 -7.26 5.78 -11.29
N ASP A 149 -7.53 4.47 -11.21
CA ASP A 149 -6.53 3.45 -10.85
C ASP A 149 -5.83 3.03 -12.14
N SER A 150 -4.71 3.68 -12.47
CA SER A 150 -4.06 3.53 -13.78
C SER A 150 -2.99 2.44 -13.82
N LEU A 151 -2.45 2.05 -12.66
CA LEU A 151 -1.29 1.17 -12.61
C LEU A 151 -1.29 0.32 -11.33
N TYR A 152 -1.04 -0.98 -11.50
CA TYR A 152 -0.73 -1.91 -10.44
C TYR A 152 0.39 -2.82 -10.94
N GLU A 153 1.59 -2.66 -10.40
CA GLU A 153 2.79 -3.36 -10.85
C GLU A 153 3.58 -3.94 -9.67
N ASP A 154 4.18 -5.10 -9.88
CA ASP A 154 5.16 -5.68 -8.99
C ASP A 154 6.57 -5.35 -9.51
N TRP A 155 7.33 -4.60 -8.73
CA TRP A 155 8.68 -4.21 -9.07
C TRP A 155 9.70 -5.06 -8.32
N GLN A 156 10.68 -5.58 -9.04
CA GLN A 156 11.83 -6.30 -8.46
C GLN A 156 12.83 -5.30 -7.86
N SER A 157 12.36 -4.52 -6.89
CA SER A 157 13.12 -3.49 -6.20
C SER A 157 12.71 -3.39 -4.74
N SER A 158 13.62 -2.96 -3.88
CA SER A 158 13.27 -2.68 -2.48
C SER A 158 12.47 -1.38 -2.37
N ALA A 159 11.49 -1.33 -1.45
CA ALA A 159 10.67 -0.16 -1.23
C ALA A 159 11.48 1.12 -0.89
N PRO A 160 12.54 1.10 -0.05
CA PRO A 160 13.39 2.27 0.17
C PRO A 160 14.01 2.79 -1.13
N ARG A 161 14.40 1.92 -2.04
CA ARG A 161 14.99 2.32 -3.33
C ARG A 161 13.95 3.01 -4.22
N VAL A 162 12.71 2.56 -4.20
CA VAL A 162 11.61 3.21 -4.94
C VAL A 162 11.35 4.61 -4.38
N ILE A 163 11.33 4.76 -3.05
CA ILE A 163 11.13 6.05 -2.39
C ILE A 163 12.30 7.01 -2.71
N GLU A 164 13.55 6.53 -2.57
CA GLU A 164 14.74 7.30 -2.92
C GLU A 164 14.67 7.81 -4.37
N HIS A 165 14.31 6.92 -5.29
CA HIS A 165 14.14 7.26 -6.71
C HIS A 165 13.05 8.31 -6.93
N ALA A 166 11.91 8.19 -6.26
CA ALA A 166 10.79 9.12 -6.41
C ALA A 166 11.08 10.50 -5.81
N LEU A 167 11.85 10.56 -4.72
CA LEU A 167 12.27 11.82 -4.11
C LEU A 167 13.43 12.51 -4.85
N HIS A 168 14.16 11.76 -5.69
CA HIS A 168 15.30 12.26 -6.42
C HIS A 168 14.86 12.92 -7.74
N THR A 169 14.59 14.22 -7.71
CA THR A 169 14.06 14.96 -8.87
C THR A 169 15.09 15.26 -9.96
N ALA A 170 16.41 15.10 -9.69
CA ALA A 170 17.47 15.47 -10.61
C ALA A 170 17.50 14.61 -11.90
N HIS A 171 17.07 13.34 -11.86
CA HIS A 171 17.09 12.46 -13.03
C HIS A 171 16.06 12.82 -14.09
N ASP A 172 14.98 13.52 -13.74
CA ASP A 172 13.96 13.96 -14.70
C ASP A 172 14.54 14.91 -15.77
N GLN A 173 15.59 15.61 -15.40
CA GLN A 173 16.32 16.48 -16.33
C GLN A 173 17.10 15.68 -17.39
N TYR A 174 17.52 14.45 -17.08
CA TYR A 174 18.21 13.56 -18.03
C TYR A 174 17.26 12.79 -18.95
N ARG A 175 16.05 12.45 -18.51
CA ARG A 175 15.06 11.75 -19.32
C ARG A 175 14.58 12.55 -20.54
N GLY A 176 14.69 13.88 -20.49
CA GLY A 176 14.39 14.77 -21.62
C GLY A 176 15.42 14.73 -22.77
N ARG A 177 16.58 14.06 -22.60
CA ARG A 177 17.68 14.04 -23.59
C ARG A 177 17.42 13.21 -24.84
N THR A 178 16.53 12.23 -24.78
CA THR A 178 16.28 11.31 -25.91
C THR A 178 15.45 11.92 -27.04
N ALA A 179 14.92 13.13 -26.86
CA ALA A 179 13.98 13.74 -27.80
C ALA A 179 14.48 15.03 -28.54
N GLY A 180 15.75 15.43 -28.39
CA GLY A 180 16.23 16.60 -29.13
C GLY A 180 17.54 17.19 -28.62
N GLY A 181 18.61 16.79 -29.21
CA GLY A 181 20.02 17.11 -29.07
C GLY A 181 20.39 18.52 -28.58
N GLY A 182 20.69 18.65 -27.36
CA GLY A 182 21.38 19.77 -26.74
C GLY A 182 21.86 19.35 -25.36
N ASP A 183 23.09 19.70 -25.00
CA ASP A 183 23.58 19.46 -23.65
C ASP A 183 22.74 20.24 -22.64
N PRO A 184 22.01 19.60 -21.74
CA PRO A 184 21.32 20.33 -20.69
C PRO A 184 22.37 20.83 -19.71
N VAL A 185 22.46 22.12 -19.56
CA VAL A 185 23.02 22.69 -18.33
C VAL A 185 22.09 22.24 -17.24
N VAL A 186 22.52 21.24 -16.46
CA VAL A 186 21.79 20.75 -15.28
C VAL A 186 21.90 21.87 -14.23
N GLN A 187 21.05 22.86 -14.34
CA GLN A 187 20.83 23.79 -13.25
C GLN A 187 19.87 23.08 -12.29
N GLN A 188 20.43 22.63 -11.18
CA GLN A 188 19.62 22.14 -10.07
C GLN A 188 18.75 23.30 -9.60
N GLY A 189 17.45 23.19 -9.78
CA GLY A 189 16.51 24.18 -9.24
C GLY A 189 16.54 24.15 -7.72
N ASP A 190 15.96 25.15 -7.09
CA ASP A 190 15.82 25.20 -5.63
C ASP A 190 15.07 23.95 -5.16
N LEU A 191 15.64 23.27 -4.18
CA LEU A 191 15.07 22.10 -3.55
C LEU A 191 14.89 22.39 -2.06
N ASP A 192 13.65 22.46 -1.64
CA ASP A 192 13.29 22.67 -0.23
C ASP A 192 12.82 21.35 0.39
N VAL A 193 13.41 20.99 1.52
CA VAL A 193 12.90 19.90 2.35
C VAL A 193 11.96 20.49 3.38
N VAL A 194 10.71 20.03 3.37
CA VAL A 194 9.63 20.52 4.24
C VAL A 194 9.27 19.45 5.26
N ASP A 195 9.55 19.70 6.52
CA ASP A 195 9.05 18.86 7.62
C ASP A 195 7.53 19.07 7.73
N ARG A 196 6.77 17.97 7.69
CA ARG A 196 5.31 17.98 7.77
C ARG A 196 4.78 17.23 8.99
N GLY A 197 5.69 16.71 9.81
CA GLY A 197 5.32 15.99 11.03
C GLY A 197 6.12 14.70 11.23
N PRO A 198 5.83 13.95 12.28
CA PRO A 198 6.66 12.82 12.72
C PRO A 198 6.74 11.65 11.72
N TYR A 199 5.83 11.60 10.75
CA TYR A 199 5.73 10.50 9.78
C TYR A 199 5.59 10.98 8.34
N GLU A 200 5.85 12.26 8.09
CA GLU A 200 5.73 12.87 6.78
C GLU A 200 6.90 13.80 6.49
N ILE A 201 7.44 13.72 5.29
CA ILE A 201 8.43 14.65 4.79
C ILE A 201 8.06 15.09 3.38
N GLY A 202 8.18 16.36 3.09
CA GLY A 202 7.94 16.92 1.77
C GLY A 202 9.24 17.34 1.10
N VAL A 203 9.31 17.15 -0.21
CA VAL A 203 10.35 17.73 -1.07
C VAL A 203 9.65 18.62 -2.08
N ARG A 204 9.99 19.91 -2.05
CA ARG A 204 9.51 20.90 -3.01
C ARG A 204 10.63 21.26 -3.96
N SER A 205 10.39 21.06 -5.26
CA SER A 205 11.35 21.46 -6.28
C SER A 205 10.74 22.49 -7.23
N ARG A 206 11.56 23.48 -7.64
CA ARG A 206 11.23 24.47 -8.66
C ARG A 206 12.17 24.27 -9.82
N PRO A 207 11.80 23.47 -10.85
CA PRO A 207 12.66 23.29 -12.00
C PRO A 207 12.80 24.60 -12.76
N LEU A 208 14.04 25.00 -13.06
CA LEU A 208 14.36 26.25 -13.79
C LEU A 208 13.85 26.26 -15.23
N ASN A 209 13.56 25.12 -15.83
CA ASN A 209 13.06 24.98 -17.20
C ASN A 209 11.83 24.06 -17.28
N ALA A 210 10.65 24.65 -17.13
CA ALA A 210 9.36 23.94 -17.12
C ALA A 210 8.90 23.36 -18.47
N ARG A 211 9.77 23.34 -19.51
CA ARG A 211 9.32 23.06 -20.89
C ARG A 211 9.02 21.62 -21.25
N LYS A 212 9.38 20.59 -20.44
CA LYS A 212 9.40 19.21 -20.96
C LYS A 212 8.98 18.05 -20.04
N VAL A 213 8.36 18.26 -18.91
CA VAL A 213 8.13 17.10 -17.98
C VAL A 213 6.65 16.86 -17.67
N LEU A 214 5.84 16.64 -18.71
CA LEU A 214 4.57 15.93 -18.51
C LEU A 214 4.52 14.74 -19.47
N PRO A 215 4.09 13.56 -18.96
CA PRO A 215 3.67 12.47 -19.84
C PRO A 215 2.63 13.00 -20.85
N PRO A 216 2.56 12.42 -22.06
CA PRO A 216 1.63 12.86 -23.11
C PRO A 216 0.17 12.99 -22.66
N LEU A 217 -0.23 12.23 -21.65
CA LEU A 217 -1.57 12.24 -21.07
C LEU A 217 -1.95 13.59 -20.41
N HIS A 218 -0.97 14.38 -19.99
CA HIS A 218 -1.18 15.65 -19.28
C HIS A 218 -0.76 16.87 -20.13
N ALA A 219 -0.27 16.66 -21.33
CA ALA A 219 0.23 17.74 -22.19
C ALA A 219 -0.85 18.78 -22.54
N GLY A 220 -2.13 18.40 -22.56
CA GLY A 220 -3.26 19.29 -22.82
C GLY A 220 -3.62 20.24 -21.66
N LEU A 221 -3.15 19.96 -20.44
CA LEU A 221 -3.45 20.77 -19.24
C LEU A 221 -2.36 21.82 -18.94
N ALA A 222 -1.29 21.83 -19.71
CA ALA A 222 -0.15 22.72 -19.50
C ALA A 222 -0.36 24.08 -20.12
N GLN A 223 -0.61 25.10 -19.33
CA GLN A 223 -0.40 26.47 -19.76
C GLN A 223 1.08 26.66 -20.12
N ARG A 224 1.36 27.03 -21.38
CA ARG A 224 2.73 27.27 -21.87
C ARG A 224 3.37 28.43 -21.08
N GLY A 225 4.43 28.13 -20.33
CA GLY A 225 5.33 29.16 -19.79
C GLY A 225 5.22 29.47 -18.29
N ALA A 226 4.31 28.90 -17.53
CA ALA A 226 4.29 29.10 -16.09
C ALA A 226 5.36 28.24 -15.38
N PRO A 227 6.13 28.82 -14.41
CA PRO A 227 7.02 28.03 -13.56
C PRO A 227 6.18 27.02 -12.76
N ARG A 228 6.60 25.77 -12.75
CA ARG A 228 5.91 24.71 -12.01
C ARG A 228 6.65 24.41 -10.73
N THR A 229 5.91 24.26 -9.66
CA THR A 229 6.42 23.71 -8.42
C THR A 229 5.96 22.24 -8.36
N VAL A 230 6.87 21.35 -8.06
CA VAL A 230 6.56 19.94 -7.83
C VAL A 230 6.75 19.69 -6.34
N ASP A 231 5.66 19.30 -5.69
CA ASP A 231 5.66 18.90 -4.29
C ASP A 231 5.53 17.38 -4.23
N ILE A 232 6.53 16.71 -3.68
CA ILE A 232 6.47 15.28 -3.40
C ILE A 232 6.39 15.13 -1.90
N VAL A 233 5.38 14.46 -1.40
CA VAL A 233 5.22 14.18 0.02
C VAL A 233 5.33 12.68 0.23
N TRP A 234 6.30 12.29 1.03
CA TRP A 234 6.45 10.93 1.50
C TRP A 234 5.79 10.77 2.87
N HIS A 235 4.90 9.81 2.97
CA HIS A 235 4.29 9.36 4.21
C HIS A 235 4.86 8.00 4.58
N MET A 236 5.27 7.87 5.82
CA MET A 236 5.72 6.56 6.29
C MET A 236 4.62 5.51 6.16
N PRO A 237 4.94 4.26 5.79
CA PRO A 237 6.29 3.82 5.46
C PRO A 237 6.66 3.98 3.98
N PHE A 238 5.73 3.85 3.04
CA PHE A 238 6.04 3.81 1.61
C PHE A 238 4.94 4.43 0.73
N THR A 239 4.20 5.40 1.24
CA THR A 239 3.21 6.14 0.45
C THR A 239 3.80 7.45 -0.05
N LEU A 240 3.68 7.69 -1.34
CA LEU A 240 4.10 8.93 -1.99
C LEU A 240 2.89 9.66 -2.59
N ARG A 241 2.89 10.96 -2.45
CA ARG A 241 1.94 11.87 -3.09
C ARG A 241 2.73 12.91 -3.91
N LEU A 242 2.33 13.11 -5.15
CA LEU A 242 2.81 14.16 -6.05
C LEU A 242 1.73 15.21 -6.25
#